data_8947e886e4cada672ac720a491f82891
#
_entry.id   8947e886e4cada672ac720a491f82891
#
_cell.length_a   1.000
_cell.length_b   1.000
_cell.length_c   1.000
_cell.angle_alpha   90.00
_cell.angle_beta   90.00
_cell.angle_gamma   90.00
#
_symmetry.space_group_name_H-M   'P 1'
#
loop_
_entity.id
_entity.type
_entity.pdbx_description
1 polymer ?
#
loop_
_entity_poly.entity_id
_entity_poly.type
_entity_poly.pdbx_seq_one_letter_code
_entity_poly.pdbx_strand_id
1 'polypeptide(L)'
;MAFAYKTVLMIGCTAGIGLALAERMIEDGSFVIGVGRRKERLDAYVAKHGSDRAAASQFDITDLDSIRDWAEDIIKTYPSLDCVVLNSGIQRSLNFAKPAEIDLPLVQQEITTNYTSYISLIKHLLPHLQARAPEPAAIVTVSSGLALVPIPRCANYCATKAALHSLAWSMRAQLAHDEASKHVRVVEIIPPAVQTELHELQDDLRAKGDTRFGMTIGDFVEDAWAGLARGDVEIPVGPVKARFEALEKARREQFDGVVSRMLGEGQPYSSGSK
;
A
#
# COMPACT_ATOMS: atom_id res chain seq x y z
N MET A 1 -15.48 13.86 5.60
CA MET A 1 -15.90 12.68 6.41
C MET A 1 -14.65 12.17 7.14
N ALA A 2 -14.78 11.55 8.29
CA ALA A 2 -13.63 10.94 8.98
C ALA A 2 -13.20 9.65 8.26
N PHE A 3 -11.95 9.23 8.46
CA PHE A 3 -11.48 7.90 8.06
C PHE A 3 -12.37 6.84 8.74
N ALA A 4 -12.97 5.95 7.94
CA ALA A 4 -14.09 5.13 8.41
C ALA A 4 -13.67 3.90 9.24
N TYR A 5 -12.39 3.51 9.18
CA TYR A 5 -11.89 2.25 9.72
C TYR A 5 -11.33 2.42 11.14
N LYS A 6 -11.63 1.43 12.01
CA LYS A 6 -11.34 1.50 13.45
C LYS A 6 -10.17 0.64 13.89
N THR A 7 -9.92 -0.47 13.20
CA THR A 7 -8.83 -1.39 13.53
C THR A 7 -8.01 -1.66 12.28
N VAL A 8 -6.81 -1.10 12.23
CA VAL A 8 -5.96 -1.08 11.03
C VAL A 8 -4.73 -1.96 11.22
N LEU A 9 -4.46 -2.84 10.27
CA LEU A 9 -3.20 -3.58 10.17
C LEU A 9 -2.28 -2.84 9.19
N MET A 10 -1.20 -2.24 9.70
CA MET A 10 -0.24 -1.46 8.92
C MET A 10 1.01 -2.27 8.59
N ILE A 11 1.10 -2.81 7.39
CA ILE A 11 2.27 -3.55 6.91
C ILE A 11 3.38 -2.57 6.53
N GLY A 12 4.54 -2.67 7.23
CA GLY A 12 5.66 -1.74 7.03
C GLY A 12 5.59 -0.49 7.90
N CYS A 13 5.28 -0.67 9.19
CA CYS A 13 5.06 0.39 10.19
C CYS A 13 6.33 0.89 10.88
N THR A 14 7.54 0.40 10.53
CA THR A 14 8.75 0.70 11.32
C THR A 14 9.51 1.96 10.87
N ALA A 15 9.11 2.60 9.79
CA ALA A 15 9.69 3.86 9.29
C ALA A 15 8.87 4.47 8.14
N GLY A 16 9.23 5.69 7.75
CA GLY A 16 8.79 6.33 6.52
C GLY A 16 7.26 6.48 6.42
N ILE A 17 6.73 6.28 5.23
CA ILE A 17 5.30 6.49 4.93
C ILE A 17 4.40 5.66 5.86
N GLY A 18 4.72 4.37 6.06
CA GLY A 18 3.87 3.49 6.87
C GLY A 18 3.78 3.91 8.33
N LEU A 19 4.90 4.30 8.94
CA LEU A 19 4.89 4.83 10.32
C LEU A 19 4.10 6.14 10.40
N ALA A 20 4.33 7.06 9.48
CA ALA A 20 3.66 8.37 9.51
C ALA A 20 2.14 8.27 9.26
N LEU A 21 1.70 7.38 8.36
CA LEU A 21 0.27 7.10 8.17
C LEU A 21 -0.34 6.40 9.39
N ALA A 22 0.38 5.45 10.02
CA ALA A 22 -0.09 4.78 11.25
C ALA A 22 -0.30 5.79 12.38
N GLU A 23 0.63 6.71 12.58
CA GLU A 23 0.52 7.79 13.57
C GLU A 23 -0.69 8.67 13.28
N ARG A 24 -0.89 9.06 12.03
CA ARG A 24 -2.06 9.87 11.63
C ARG A 24 -3.38 9.14 11.85
N MET A 25 -3.45 7.82 11.56
CA MET A 25 -4.64 7.00 11.83
C MET A 25 -4.95 6.91 13.32
N ILE A 26 -3.93 6.80 14.17
CA ILE A 26 -4.09 6.84 15.64
C ILE A 26 -4.63 8.20 16.11
N GLU A 27 -4.12 9.30 15.56
CA GLU A 27 -4.61 10.65 15.87
C GLU A 27 -6.09 10.82 15.50
N ASP A 28 -6.54 10.19 14.42
CA ASP A 28 -7.95 10.19 13.98
C ASP A 28 -8.83 9.16 14.73
N GLY A 29 -8.27 8.43 15.70
CA GLY A 29 -8.99 7.56 16.61
C GLY A 29 -9.02 6.07 16.20
N SER A 30 -8.21 5.62 15.24
CA SER A 30 -8.06 4.22 14.93
C SER A 30 -7.12 3.52 15.91
N PHE A 31 -7.38 2.24 16.17
CA PHE A 31 -6.42 1.32 16.76
C PHE A 31 -5.54 0.74 15.66
N VAL A 32 -4.22 0.87 15.76
CA VAL A 32 -3.32 0.47 14.67
C VAL A 32 -2.32 -0.61 15.12
N ILE A 33 -2.34 -1.73 14.42
CA ILE A 33 -1.42 -2.86 14.60
C ILE A 33 -0.26 -2.67 13.62
N GLY A 34 0.89 -2.24 14.13
CA GLY A 34 2.09 -2.02 13.33
C GLY A 34 2.84 -3.33 13.05
N VAL A 35 3.13 -3.60 11.78
CA VAL A 35 3.86 -4.80 11.34
C VAL A 35 5.20 -4.42 10.71
N GLY A 36 6.24 -5.18 11.04
CA GLY A 36 7.57 -5.02 10.47
C GLY A 36 8.60 -5.96 11.09
N ARG A 37 9.84 -5.88 10.62
CA ARG A 37 10.93 -6.77 11.06
C ARG A 37 11.71 -6.26 12.28
N ARG A 38 11.72 -4.92 12.48
CA ARG A 38 12.56 -4.24 13.48
C ARG A 38 11.81 -4.14 14.80
N LYS A 39 12.04 -5.14 15.67
CA LYS A 39 11.33 -5.26 16.95
C LYS A 39 11.47 -4.01 17.81
N GLU A 40 12.67 -3.47 17.96
CA GLU A 40 12.95 -2.28 18.76
C GLU A 40 12.17 -1.04 18.32
N ARG A 41 11.90 -0.90 17.00
CA ARG A 41 11.07 0.20 16.47
C ARG A 41 9.58 -0.04 16.70
N LEU A 42 9.15 -1.28 16.66
CA LEU A 42 7.77 -1.66 16.99
C LEU A 42 7.50 -1.45 18.47
N ASP A 43 8.44 -1.83 19.36
CA ASP A 43 8.33 -1.60 20.79
C ASP A 43 8.26 -0.09 21.10
N ALA A 44 9.11 0.72 20.46
CA ALA A 44 9.08 2.17 20.58
C ALA A 44 7.76 2.79 20.07
N TYR A 45 7.21 2.26 18.96
CA TYR A 45 5.92 2.68 18.43
C TYR A 45 4.79 2.44 19.44
N VAL A 46 4.70 1.24 20.02
CA VAL A 46 3.67 0.92 21.03
C VAL A 46 3.89 1.75 22.30
N ALA A 47 5.14 1.93 22.75
CA ALA A 47 5.45 2.75 23.92
C ALA A 47 5.04 4.23 23.74
N LYS A 48 5.18 4.77 22.51
CA LYS A 48 4.78 6.14 22.18
C LYS A 48 3.27 6.37 22.25
N HIS A 49 2.49 5.41 21.74
CA HIS A 49 1.06 5.59 21.52
C HIS A 49 0.17 4.96 22.60
N GLY A 50 0.73 4.03 23.40
CA GLY A 50 0.00 3.26 24.41
C GLY A 50 -0.71 2.05 23.82
N SER A 51 -0.86 1.00 24.65
CA SER A 51 -1.45 -0.28 24.23
C SER A 51 -2.96 -0.24 24.00
N ASP A 52 -3.60 0.84 24.38
CA ASP A 52 -5.02 1.14 24.11
C ASP A 52 -5.28 1.65 22.70
N ARG A 53 -4.22 2.16 22.00
CA ARG A 53 -4.31 2.72 20.65
C ARG A 53 -3.40 2.05 19.64
N ALA A 54 -2.37 1.33 20.08
CA ALA A 54 -1.39 0.70 19.22
C ALA A 54 -1.01 -0.71 19.70
N ALA A 55 -0.80 -1.59 18.75
CA ALA A 55 -0.18 -2.89 18.96
C ALA A 55 0.91 -3.12 17.92
N ALA A 56 1.70 -4.15 18.09
CA ALA A 56 2.75 -4.51 17.16
C ALA A 56 2.82 -6.01 16.92
N SER A 57 3.15 -6.40 15.71
CA SER A 57 3.47 -7.77 15.32
C SER A 57 4.78 -7.79 14.55
N GLN A 58 5.80 -8.45 15.10
CA GLN A 58 7.06 -8.63 14.37
C GLN A 58 6.89 -9.73 13.34
N PHE A 59 6.97 -9.37 12.06
CA PHE A 59 6.84 -10.33 10.97
C PHE A 59 7.64 -9.88 9.73
N ASP A 60 8.23 -10.84 9.01
CA ASP A 60 8.83 -10.63 7.70
C ASP A 60 7.88 -11.13 6.61
N ILE A 61 7.28 -10.23 5.87
CA ILE A 61 6.33 -10.57 4.81
C ILE A 61 6.96 -11.35 3.64
N THR A 62 8.29 -11.46 3.57
CA THR A 62 8.97 -12.27 2.56
C THR A 62 9.02 -13.75 2.92
N ASP A 63 8.71 -14.12 4.15
CA ASP A 63 8.47 -15.49 4.58
C ASP A 63 7.05 -15.90 4.17
N LEU A 64 6.91 -16.25 2.87
CA LEU A 64 5.62 -16.53 2.25
C LEU A 64 4.92 -17.75 2.86
N ASP A 65 5.68 -18.73 3.32
CA ASP A 65 5.16 -19.98 3.90
C ASP A 65 4.48 -19.72 5.24
N SER A 66 4.97 -18.77 6.02
CA SER A 66 4.44 -18.43 7.34
C SER A 66 3.28 -17.42 7.30
N ILE A 67 2.98 -16.79 6.15
CA ILE A 67 1.93 -15.75 6.06
C ILE A 67 0.56 -16.28 6.48
N ARG A 68 0.20 -17.51 6.12
CA ARG A 68 -1.10 -18.07 6.44
C ARG A 68 -1.31 -18.14 7.97
N ASP A 69 -0.40 -18.81 8.65
CA ASP A 69 -0.53 -19.05 10.09
C ASP A 69 -0.44 -17.73 10.87
N TRP A 70 0.44 -16.82 10.43
CA TRP A 70 0.52 -15.48 10.98
C TRP A 70 -0.77 -14.67 10.79
N ALA A 71 -1.38 -14.72 9.61
CA ALA A 71 -2.63 -14.00 9.34
C ALA A 71 -3.79 -14.56 10.17
N GLU A 72 -3.87 -15.87 10.36
CA GLU A 72 -4.84 -16.51 11.24
C GLU A 72 -4.68 -16.04 12.69
N ASP A 73 -3.45 -15.93 13.19
CA ASP A 73 -3.16 -15.41 14.53
C ASP A 73 -3.53 -13.93 14.69
N ILE A 74 -3.26 -13.10 13.66
CA ILE A 74 -3.68 -11.69 13.63
C ILE A 74 -5.21 -11.59 13.72
N ILE A 75 -5.94 -12.33 12.89
CA ILE A 75 -7.40 -12.30 12.86
C ILE A 75 -7.98 -12.77 14.21
N LYS A 76 -7.42 -13.82 14.79
CA LYS A 76 -7.85 -14.35 16.10
C LYS A 76 -7.61 -13.34 17.21
N THR A 77 -6.48 -12.63 17.18
CA THR A 77 -6.10 -11.64 18.21
C THR A 77 -6.90 -10.35 18.06
N TYR A 78 -7.17 -9.94 16.82
CA TYR A 78 -7.85 -8.68 16.49
C TYR A 78 -9.08 -8.93 15.60
N PRO A 79 -10.14 -9.54 16.12
CA PRO A 79 -11.33 -9.89 15.32
C PRO A 79 -12.10 -8.67 14.81
N SER A 80 -11.81 -7.48 15.32
CA SER A 80 -12.35 -6.20 14.84
C SER A 80 -11.59 -5.62 13.65
N LEU A 81 -10.53 -6.27 13.15
CA LEU A 81 -9.75 -5.81 12.00
C LEU A 81 -10.65 -5.48 10.81
N ASP A 82 -10.62 -4.23 10.33
CA ASP A 82 -11.46 -3.72 9.26
C ASP A 82 -10.69 -3.05 8.13
N CYS A 83 -9.38 -2.81 8.32
CA CYS A 83 -8.54 -2.22 7.28
C CYS A 83 -7.13 -2.85 7.28
N VAL A 84 -6.65 -3.20 6.08
CA VAL A 84 -5.28 -3.68 5.87
C VAL A 84 -4.56 -2.70 4.96
N VAL A 85 -3.45 -2.12 5.43
CA VAL A 85 -2.60 -1.20 4.65
C VAL A 85 -1.31 -1.91 4.24
N LEU A 86 -1.14 -2.12 2.95
CA LEU A 86 0.01 -2.77 2.32
C LEU A 86 1.00 -1.69 1.86
N ASN A 87 1.98 -1.36 2.72
CA ASN A 87 2.92 -0.26 2.48
C ASN A 87 4.38 -0.70 2.37
N SER A 88 4.77 -1.87 2.89
CA SER A 88 6.16 -2.34 2.79
C SER A 88 6.70 -2.29 1.37
N GLY A 89 7.97 -1.90 1.22
CA GLY A 89 8.61 -1.90 -0.08
C GLY A 89 10.10 -1.68 0.03
N ILE A 90 10.83 -2.21 -0.94
CA ILE A 90 12.24 -1.95 -1.15
C ILE A 90 12.45 -1.44 -2.57
N GLN A 91 13.49 -0.65 -2.78
CA GLN A 91 13.88 -0.12 -4.08
C GLN A 91 15.38 -0.34 -4.30
N ARG A 92 15.74 -0.88 -5.47
CA ARG A 92 17.14 -1.11 -5.85
C ARG A 92 17.40 -0.55 -7.24
N SER A 93 18.64 -0.13 -7.47
CA SER A 93 19.09 0.21 -8.82
C SER A 93 19.24 -1.06 -9.66
N LEU A 94 18.91 -0.95 -10.94
CA LEU A 94 19.06 -2.04 -11.91
C LEU A 94 19.49 -1.45 -13.25
N ASN A 95 20.65 -1.89 -13.76
CA ASN A 95 21.22 -1.35 -15.00
C ASN A 95 21.46 -2.46 -16.03
N PHE A 96 20.57 -2.57 -17.02
CA PHE A 96 20.71 -3.55 -18.10
C PHE A 96 21.86 -3.28 -19.08
N ALA A 97 22.45 -2.07 -19.09
CA ALA A 97 23.66 -1.83 -19.83
C ALA A 97 24.91 -2.51 -19.22
N LYS A 98 24.77 -3.02 -18.00
CA LYS A 98 25.81 -3.75 -17.27
C LYS A 98 25.26 -5.09 -16.75
N PRO A 99 24.95 -6.03 -17.62
CA PRO A 99 24.25 -7.27 -17.22
C PRO A 99 25.02 -8.11 -16.20
N ALA A 100 26.35 -8.04 -16.19
CA ALA A 100 27.18 -8.76 -15.22
C ALA A 100 27.05 -8.23 -13.78
N GLU A 101 26.54 -6.99 -13.59
CA GLU A 101 26.30 -6.39 -12.27
C GLU A 101 24.87 -6.66 -11.76
N ILE A 102 24.03 -7.37 -12.52
CA ILE A 102 22.65 -7.67 -12.13
C ILE A 102 22.63 -8.81 -11.10
N ASP A 103 22.21 -8.50 -9.89
CA ASP A 103 22.00 -9.48 -8.81
C ASP A 103 20.55 -10.00 -8.86
N LEU A 104 20.35 -11.19 -9.45
CA LEU A 104 19.03 -11.80 -9.56
C LEU A 104 18.36 -12.12 -8.21
N PRO A 105 19.06 -12.59 -7.17
CA PRO A 105 18.54 -12.65 -5.80
C PRO A 105 17.93 -11.36 -5.30
N LEU A 106 18.57 -10.20 -5.50
CA LEU A 106 18.02 -8.89 -5.11
C LEU A 106 16.80 -8.51 -5.95
N VAL A 107 16.80 -8.82 -7.25
CA VAL A 107 15.61 -8.63 -8.12
C VAL A 107 14.45 -9.46 -7.59
N GLN A 108 14.67 -10.73 -7.28
CA GLN A 108 13.64 -11.61 -6.72
C GLN A 108 13.14 -11.11 -5.36
N GLN A 109 14.05 -10.67 -4.47
CA GLN A 109 13.68 -10.11 -3.17
C GLN A 109 12.76 -8.89 -3.32
N GLU A 110 13.05 -8.00 -4.28
CA GLU A 110 12.24 -6.81 -4.54
C GLU A 110 10.84 -7.19 -5.06
N ILE A 111 10.73 -8.16 -5.97
CA ILE A 111 9.45 -8.69 -6.46
C ILE A 111 8.67 -9.32 -5.30
N THR A 112 9.33 -10.16 -4.50
CA THR A 112 8.69 -10.82 -3.35
C THR A 112 8.18 -9.80 -2.35
N THR A 113 9.00 -8.82 -1.96
CA THR A 113 8.61 -7.80 -0.97
C THR A 113 7.50 -6.90 -1.48
N ASN A 114 7.60 -6.42 -2.74
CA ASN A 114 6.74 -5.36 -3.25
C ASN A 114 5.44 -5.87 -3.86
N TYR A 115 5.35 -7.18 -4.20
CA TYR A 115 4.21 -7.70 -4.94
C TYR A 115 3.75 -9.09 -4.46
N THR A 116 4.61 -10.12 -4.49
CA THR A 116 4.19 -11.51 -4.21
C THR A 116 3.66 -11.67 -2.79
N SER A 117 4.33 -11.05 -1.80
CA SER A 117 3.87 -11.06 -0.42
C SER A 117 2.49 -10.42 -0.26
N TYR A 118 2.18 -9.38 -1.03
CA TYR A 118 0.88 -8.71 -0.98
C TYR A 118 -0.24 -9.61 -1.49
N ILE A 119 0.00 -10.37 -2.56
CA ILE A 119 -0.96 -11.37 -3.03
C ILE A 119 -1.23 -12.41 -1.94
N SER A 120 -0.18 -12.90 -1.27
CA SER A 120 -0.32 -13.87 -0.17
C SER A 120 -1.06 -13.27 1.03
N LEU A 121 -0.73 -12.05 1.45
CA LEU A 121 -1.42 -11.34 2.53
C LEU A 121 -2.90 -11.11 2.21
N ILE A 122 -3.21 -10.63 1.00
CA ILE A 122 -4.59 -10.44 0.54
C ILE A 122 -5.36 -11.76 0.58
N LYS A 123 -4.78 -12.84 0.04
CA LYS A 123 -5.39 -14.17 0.03
C LYS A 123 -5.84 -14.63 1.42
N HIS A 124 -5.05 -14.37 2.46
CA HIS A 124 -5.29 -14.88 3.81
C HIS A 124 -6.06 -13.90 4.71
N LEU A 125 -6.04 -12.59 4.42
CA LEU A 125 -6.75 -11.58 5.20
C LEU A 125 -8.12 -11.19 4.60
N LEU A 126 -8.28 -11.27 3.28
CA LEU A 126 -9.52 -10.89 2.60
C LEU A 126 -10.76 -11.68 3.06
N PRO A 127 -10.70 -13.01 3.31
CA PRO A 127 -11.87 -13.75 3.82
C PRO A 127 -12.42 -13.19 5.13
N HIS A 128 -11.54 -12.71 6.03
CA HIS A 128 -11.97 -12.05 7.26
C HIS A 128 -12.68 -10.72 6.96
N LEU A 129 -12.13 -9.90 6.06
CA LEU A 129 -12.75 -8.64 5.66
C LEU A 129 -14.12 -8.86 4.97
N GLN A 130 -14.24 -9.91 4.16
CA GLN A 130 -15.52 -10.31 3.54
C GLN A 130 -16.56 -10.72 4.58
N ALA A 131 -16.15 -11.47 5.61
CA ALA A 131 -17.05 -11.93 6.68
C ALA A 131 -17.60 -10.77 7.55
N ARG A 132 -17.11 -9.53 7.39
CA ARG A 132 -17.60 -8.37 8.14
C ARG A 132 -18.86 -7.75 7.58
N ALA A 133 -19.35 -8.22 6.44
CA ALA A 133 -20.56 -7.65 5.83
C ALA A 133 -21.72 -7.51 6.85
N PRO A 134 -22.47 -6.41 6.85
CA PRO A 134 -22.42 -5.25 5.93
C PRO A 134 -21.44 -4.14 6.36
N GLU A 135 -20.67 -4.33 7.43
CA GLU A 135 -19.75 -3.31 7.96
C GLU A 135 -18.63 -2.99 6.96
N PRO A 136 -18.25 -1.72 6.81
CA PRO A 136 -17.22 -1.33 5.86
C PRO A 136 -15.87 -1.97 6.20
N ALA A 137 -15.16 -2.42 5.17
CA ALA A 137 -13.80 -2.91 5.27
C ALA A 137 -12.95 -2.40 4.10
N ALA A 138 -11.61 -2.40 4.24
CA ALA A 138 -10.72 -1.94 3.17
C ALA A 138 -9.40 -2.69 3.07
N ILE A 139 -8.89 -2.72 1.84
CA ILE A 139 -7.49 -2.97 1.53
C ILE A 139 -6.92 -1.70 0.93
N VAL A 140 -5.89 -1.14 1.55
CA VAL A 140 -5.17 0.05 1.09
C VAL A 140 -3.81 -0.38 0.58
N THR A 141 -3.48 -0.09 -0.67
CA THR A 141 -2.15 -0.34 -1.26
C THR A 141 -1.38 0.96 -1.39
N VAL A 142 -0.07 0.91 -1.17
CA VAL A 142 0.83 2.04 -1.43
C VAL A 142 1.70 1.71 -2.63
N SER A 143 1.32 2.22 -3.80
CA SER A 143 2.05 2.05 -5.05
C SER A 143 3.16 3.10 -5.22
N SER A 144 3.20 3.82 -6.31
CA SER A 144 4.13 4.91 -6.60
C SER A 144 3.74 5.65 -7.87
N GLY A 145 4.06 6.93 -7.99
CA GLY A 145 4.04 7.64 -9.27
C GLY A 145 4.94 7.00 -10.34
N LEU A 146 5.90 6.16 -9.92
CA LEU A 146 6.73 5.35 -10.83
C LEU A 146 5.97 4.15 -11.42
N ALA A 147 4.78 3.84 -10.94
CA ALA A 147 3.86 2.90 -11.59
C ALA A 147 3.30 3.49 -12.91
N LEU A 148 3.14 4.81 -12.96
CA LEU A 148 2.58 5.52 -14.11
C LEU A 148 3.67 5.91 -15.12
N VAL A 149 4.79 6.45 -14.62
CA VAL A 149 5.93 6.87 -15.44
C VAL A 149 7.21 6.32 -14.81
N PRO A 150 7.79 5.25 -15.40
CA PRO A 150 9.00 4.62 -14.88
C PRO A 150 10.22 5.50 -15.07
N ILE A 151 11.26 5.26 -14.26
CA ILE A 151 12.58 5.85 -14.42
C ILE A 151 13.63 4.76 -14.69
N PRO A 152 14.66 5.06 -15.51
CA PRO A 152 15.64 4.04 -15.91
C PRO A 152 16.44 3.43 -14.74
N ARG A 153 16.64 4.18 -13.65
CA ARG A 153 17.50 3.77 -12.54
C ARG A 153 17.01 2.54 -11.78
N CYS A 154 15.71 2.38 -11.60
CA CYS A 154 15.10 1.32 -10.78
C CYS A 154 13.98 0.60 -11.52
N ALA A 155 14.33 0.03 -12.66
CA ALA A 155 13.36 -0.59 -13.59
C ALA A 155 12.50 -1.68 -12.93
N ASN A 156 13.09 -2.55 -12.09
CA ASN A 156 12.36 -3.61 -11.41
C ASN A 156 11.37 -3.04 -10.36
N TYR A 157 11.78 -2.05 -9.57
CA TYR A 157 10.86 -1.35 -8.68
C TYR A 157 9.66 -0.75 -9.42
N CYS A 158 9.92 -0.03 -10.53
CA CYS A 158 8.85 0.54 -11.34
C CYS A 158 7.88 -0.55 -11.83
N ALA A 159 8.39 -1.70 -12.27
CA ALA A 159 7.58 -2.83 -12.69
C ALA A 159 6.73 -3.40 -11.55
N THR A 160 7.29 -3.56 -10.34
CA THR A 160 6.51 -4.03 -9.18
C THR A 160 5.40 -3.07 -8.79
N LYS A 161 5.64 -1.75 -8.88
CA LYS A 161 4.63 -0.74 -8.57
C LYS A 161 3.56 -0.61 -9.67
N ALA A 162 3.93 -0.81 -10.94
CA ALA A 162 2.97 -0.92 -12.04
C ALA A 162 2.08 -2.16 -11.90
N ALA A 163 2.67 -3.29 -11.45
CA ALA A 163 1.91 -4.50 -11.13
C ALA A 163 0.89 -4.26 -10.01
N LEU A 164 1.26 -3.55 -8.93
CA LEU A 164 0.34 -3.18 -7.85
C LEU A 164 -0.78 -2.27 -8.33
N HIS A 165 -0.47 -1.28 -9.15
CA HIS A 165 -1.47 -0.38 -9.74
C HIS A 165 -2.50 -1.15 -10.57
N SER A 166 -2.04 -2.03 -11.46
CA SER A 166 -2.92 -2.91 -12.25
C SER A 166 -3.75 -3.86 -11.37
N LEU A 167 -3.13 -4.44 -10.33
CA LEU A 167 -3.80 -5.30 -9.35
C LEU A 167 -4.92 -4.55 -8.63
N ALA A 168 -4.67 -3.32 -8.18
CA ALA A 168 -5.66 -2.52 -7.46
C ALA A 168 -6.93 -2.27 -8.31
N TRP A 169 -6.76 -1.99 -9.61
CA TRP A 169 -7.89 -1.83 -10.52
C TRP A 169 -8.69 -3.12 -10.69
N SER A 170 -7.99 -4.23 -10.99
CA SER A 170 -8.63 -5.53 -11.20
C SER A 170 -9.34 -6.02 -9.94
N MET A 171 -8.69 -5.93 -8.78
CA MET A 171 -9.25 -6.34 -7.50
C MET A 171 -10.48 -5.49 -7.14
N ARG A 172 -10.41 -4.18 -7.37
CA ARG A 172 -11.55 -3.26 -7.15
C ARG A 172 -12.75 -3.67 -7.98
N ALA A 173 -12.56 -3.99 -9.28
CA ALA A 173 -13.62 -4.45 -10.15
C ALA A 173 -14.19 -5.81 -9.69
N GLN A 174 -13.33 -6.77 -9.36
CA GLN A 174 -13.76 -8.09 -8.89
C GLN A 174 -14.59 -8.01 -7.60
N LEU A 175 -14.11 -7.28 -6.59
CA LEU A 175 -14.81 -7.20 -5.30
C LEU A 175 -16.12 -6.44 -5.40
N ALA A 176 -16.22 -5.41 -6.25
CA ALA A 176 -17.46 -4.67 -6.44
C ALA A 176 -18.56 -5.46 -7.15
N HIS A 177 -18.20 -6.47 -7.94
CA HIS A 177 -19.16 -7.34 -8.65
C HIS A 177 -19.49 -8.62 -7.89
N ASP A 178 -18.90 -8.84 -6.71
CA ASP A 178 -19.19 -9.99 -5.85
C ASP A 178 -19.98 -9.56 -4.60
N GLU A 179 -21.16 -10.15 -4.41
CA GLU A 179 -22.08 -9.79 -3.32
C GLU A 179 -21.45 -9.93 -1.93
N ALA A 180 -20.58 -10.93 -1.73
CA ALA A 180 -19.89 -11.16 -0.46
C ALA A 180 -18.78 -10.12 -0.20
N SER A 181 -18.34 -9.39 -1.22
CA SER A 181 -17.15 -8.55 -1.18
C SER A 181 -17.41 -7.06 -1.41
N LYS A 182 -18.58 -6.68 -1.93
CA LYS A 182 -18.88 -5.29 -2.39
C LYS A 182 -18.72 -4.21 -1.32
N HIS A 183 -18.74 -4.59 -0.01
CA HIS A 183 -18.47 -3.68 1.11
C HIS A 183 -16.97 -3.50 1.38
N VAL A 184 -16.10 -4.34 0.78
CA VAL A 184 -14.65 -4.24 0.92
C VAL A 184 -14.10 -3.29 -0.13
N ARG A 185 -13.59 -2.14 0.29
CA ARG A 185 -13.03 -1.14 -0.61
C ARG A 185 -11.55 -1.42 -0.91
N VAL A 186 -11.15 -1.20 -2.15
CA VAL A 186 -9.74 -1.22 -2.54
C VAL A 186 -9.30 0.21 -2.82
N VAL A 187 -8.39 0.71 -1.99
CA VAL A 187 -7.84 2.06 -2.07
C VAL A 187 -6.39 2.00 -2.49
N GLU A 188 -5.96 2.88 -3.35
CA GLU A 188 -4.56 3.02 -3.76
C GLU A 188 -4.04 4.41 -3.45
N ILE A 189 -3.00 4.50 -2.62
CA ILE A 189 -2.21 5.72 -2.43
C ILE A 189 -1.05 5.67 -3.42
N ILE A 190 -0.83 6.76 -4.17
CA ILE A 190 0.17 6.86 -5.24
C ILE A 190 1.18 7.97 -4.90
N PRO A 191 2.23 7.67 -4.10
CA PRO A 191 3.22 8.64 -3.66
C PRO A 191 4.12 9.15 -4.79
N PRO A 192 4.61 10.41 -4.70
CA PRO A 192 5.84 10.83 -5.36
C PRO A 192 7.08 10.24 -4.65
N ALA A 193 8.28 10.71 -4.99
CA ALA A 193 9.42 10.55 -4.11
C ALA A 193 9.15 11.29 -2.80
N VAL A 194 9.31 10.59 -1.66
CA VAL A 194 9.12 11.11 -0.30
C VAL A 194 10.40 10.91 0.48
N GLN A 195 10.82 11.90 1.25
CA GLN A 195 12.03 11.86 2.08
C GLN A 195 11.90 10.80 3.18
N THR A 196 12.39 9.59 2.91
CA THR A 196 12.31 8.42 3.79
C THR A 196 13.60 7.60 3.71
N GLU A 197 13.77 6.65 4.64
CA GLU A 197 14.87 5.67 4.64
C GLU A 197 14.95 4.84 3.34
N LEU A 198 13.88 4.77 2.54
CA LEU A 198 13.87 4.02 1.27
C LEU A 198 15.02 4.46 0.34
N HIS A 199 15.29 5.76 0.29
CA HIS A 199 16.39 6.31 -0.51
C HIS A 199 17.75 6.18 0.19
N GLU A 200 17.78 6.31 1.50
CA GLU A 200 18.99 6.16 2.31
C GLU A 200 19.57 4.72 2.28
N LEU A 201 18.73 3.73 2.03
CA LEU A 201 19.13 2.32 1.92
C LEU A 201 19.63 1.92 0.53
N GLN A 202 19.80 2.87 -0.41
CA GLN A 202 20.27 2.61 -1.76
C GLN A 202 21.73 3.05 -1.92
N ASP A 203 22.61 2.09 -2.20
CA ASP A 203 24.07 2.32 -2.25
C ASP A 203 24.48 3.36 -3.29
N ASP A 204 23.84 3.35 -4.45
CA ASP A 204 24.11 4.29 -5.55
C ASP A 204 23.72 5.74 -5.20
N LEU A 205 22.64 5.94 -4.42
CA LEU A 205 22.24 7.25 -3.93
C LEU A 205 23.13 7.71 -2.78
N ARG A 206 23.49 6.80 -1.86
CA ARG A 206 24.44 7.10 -0.77
C ARG A 206 25.79 7.53 -1.31
N ALA A 207 26.30 6.81 -2.30
CA ALA A 207 27.59 7.14 -2.93
C ALA A 207 27.63 8.54 -3.57
N LYS A 208 26.45 9.05 -4.00
CA LYS A 208 26.30 10.40 -4.58
C LYS A 208 25.95 11.48 -3.54
N GLY A 209 25.66 11.08 -2.29
CA GLY A 209 25.15 12.01 -1.27
C GLY A 209 23.72 12.51 -1.53
N ASP A 210 22.99 11.86 -2.43
CA ASP A 210 21.67 12.27 -2.92
C ASP A 210 20.58 11.33 -2.37
N THR A 211 20.40 11.36 -1.04
CA THR A 211 19.43 10.50 -0.36
C THR A 211 18.20 11.26 0.16
N ARG A 212 18.26 12.60 0.21
CA ARG A 212 17.17 13.44 0.73
C ARG A 212 16.58 14.31 -0.37
N PHE A 213 15.70 13.73 -1.15
CA PHE A 213 14.97 14.45 -2.21
C PHE A 213 13.49 14.08 -2.19
N GLY A 214 12.68 14.89 -2.83
CA GLY A 214 11.24 14.69 -2.92
C GLY A 214 10.46 15.44 -1.84
N MET A 215 9.20 15.07 -1.70
CA MET A 215 8.25 15.68 -0.78
C MET A 215 8.60 15.37 0.67
N THR A 216 8.35 16.30 1.58
CA THR A 216 8.49 16.01 3.02
C THR A 216 7.46 14.97 3.45
N ILE A 217 7.76 14.22 4.50
CA ILE A 217 6.82 13.19 4.99
C ILE A 217 5.54 13.82 5.56
N GLY A 218 5.65 15.00 6.19
CA GLY A 218 4.50 15.74 6.70
C GLY A 218 3.54 16.18 5.59
N ASP A 219 4.07 16.85 4.55
CA ASP A 219 3.24 17.26 3.40
C ASP A 219 2.60 16.07 2.69
N PHE A 220 3.34 14.95 2.60
CA PHE A 220 2.80 13.72 2.04
C PHE A 220 1.61 13.19 2.85
N VAL A 221 1.74 13.13 4.18
CA VAL A 221 0.68 12.61 5.06
C VAL A 221 -0.57 13.48 4.97
N GLU A 222 -0.43 14.80 5.02
CA GLU A 222 -1.57 15.71 4.92
C GLU A 222 -2.33 15.54 3.59
N ASP A 223 -1.60 15.44 2.47
CA ASP A 223 -2.23 15.30 1.16
C ASP A 223 -2.87 13.92 0.96
N ALA A 224 -2.19 12.83 1.37
CA ALA A 224 -2.72 11.48 1.34
C ALA A 224 -3.94 11.33 2.26
N TRP A 225 -3.87 11.91 3.47
CA TRP A 225 -4.95 11.90 4.43
C TRP A 225 -6.21 12.60 3.92
N ALA A 226 -6.03 13.74 3.26
CA ALA A 226 -7.16 14.44 2.65
C ALA A 226 -7.92 13.56 1.65
N GLY A 227 -7.22 12.73 0.87
CA GLY A 227 -7.83 11.74 -0.02
C GLY A 227 -8.55 10.62 0.75
N LEU A 228 -7.90 10.04 1.75
CA LEU A 228 -8.49 9.00 2.60
C LEU A 228 -9.76 9.49 3.31
N ALA A 229 -9.73 10.72 3.86
CA ALA A 229 -10.87 11.32 4.56
C ALA A 229 -12.06 11.64 3.63
N ARG A 230 -11.81 11.95 2.35
CA ARG A 230 -12.87 12.08 1.33
C ARG A 230 -13.44 10.73 0.92
N GLY A 231 -12.71 9.64 1.18
CA GLY A 231 -13.05 8.31 0.72
C GLY A 231 -12.68 8.07 -0.75
N ASP A 232 -11.65 8.74 -1.26
CA ASP A 232 -11.15 8.50 -2.62
C ASP A 232 -10.57 7.08 -2.71
N VAL A 233 -10.81 6.41 -3.84
CA VAL A 233 -10.25 5.06 -4.07
C VAL A 233 -8.90 5.08 -4.78
N GLU A 234 -8.51 6.24 -5.33
CA GLU A 234 -7.21 6.51 -5.91
C GLU A 234 -6.74 7.87 -5.41
N ILE A 235 -5.59 7.87 -4.77
CA ILE A 235 -5.05 9.02 -4.06
C ILE A 235 -3.65 9.34 -4.61
N PRO A 236 -3.57 9.97 -5.80
CA PRO A 236 -2.33 10.53 -6.27
C PRO A 236 -1.91 11.70 -5.37
N VAL A 237 -0.64 11.71 -4.91
CA VAL A 237 -0.14 12.67 -3.94
C VAL A 237 0.82 13.66 -4.59
N GLY A 238 0.70 14.93 -4.24
CA GLY A 238 1.60 15.99 -4.69
C GLY A 238 1.72 16.09 -6.22
N PRO A 239 2.95 16.10 -6.76
CA PRO A 239 3.18 16.24 -8.19
C PRO A 239 2.68 15.06 -9.03
N VAL A 240 2.30 13.95 -8.42
CA VAL A 240 1.73 12.79 -9.14
C VAL A 240 0.33 13.10 -9.65
N LYS A 241 -0.43 14.02 -9.03
CA LYS A 241 -1.80 14.38 -9.41
C LYS A 241 -1.92 14.74 -10.90
N ALA A 242 -1.08 15.64 -11.37
CA ALA A 242 -1.12 16.09 -12.77
C ALA A 242 -0.81 14.94 -13.75
N ARG A 243 0.15 14.07 -13.40
CA ARG A 243 0.47 12.89 -14.23
C ARG A 243 -0.68 11.89 -14.24
N PHE A 244 -1.26 11.65 -13.08
CA PHE A 244 -2.40 10.74 -12.93
C PHE A 244 -3.58 11.20 -13.80
N GLU A 245 -3.97 12.46 -13.71
CA GLU A 245 -5.05 13.05 -14.54
C GLU A 245 -4.75 12.91 -16.04
N ALA A 246 -3.52 13.18 -16.44
CA ALA A 246 -3.13 13.14 -17.85
C ALA A 246 -3.09 11.72 -18.43
N LEU A 247 -2.73 10.70 -17.65
CA LEU A 247 -2.49 9.35 -18.15
C LEU A 247 -3.65 8.38 -17.87
N GLU A 248 -4.29 8.51 -16.71
CA GLU A 248 -5.21 7.48 -16.24
C GLU A 248 -6.65 7.64 -16.74
N LYS A 249 -7.04 8.83 -17.18
CA LYS A 249 -8.41 9.05 -17.67
C LYS A 249 -8.77 8.14 -18.83
N ALA A 250 -7.98 8.16 -19.90
CA ALA A 250 -8.24 7.33 -21.09
C ALA A 250 -8.06 5.83 -20.81
N ARG A 251 -7.10 5.45 -19.95
CA ARG A 251 -6.92 4.06 -19.53
C ARG A 251 -8.13 3.57 -18.73
N ARG A 252 -8.68 4.41 -17.86
CA ARG A 252 -9.86 4.12 -17.06
C ARG A 252 -11.07 3.86 -17.96
N GLU A 253 -11.34 4.75 -18.91
CA GLU A 253 -12.46 4.59 -19.84
C GLU A 253 -12.38 3.25 -20.59
N GLN A 254 -11.18 2.83 -21.02
CA GLN A 254 -10.97 1.54 -21.65
C GLN A 254 -11.17 0.36 -20.68
N PHE A 255 -10.62 0.47 -19.46
CA PHE A 255 -10.76 -0.55 -18.43
C PHE A 255 -12.24 -0.76 -18.06
N ASP A 256 -12.99 0.31 -17.82
CA ASP A 256 -14.42 0.25 -17.49
C ASP A 256 -15.22 -0.41 -18.62
N GLY A 257 -14.87 -0.12 -19.88
CA GLY A 257 -15.43 -0.79 -21.04
C GLY A 257 -15.11 -2.29 -21.12
N VAL A 258 -13.94 -2.72 -20.64
CA VAL A 258 -13.60 -4.15 -20.52
C VAL A 258 -14.39 -4.78 -19.37
N VAL A 259 -14.43 -4.14 -18.21
CA VAL A 259 -15.18 -4.62 -17.02
C VAL A 259 -16.66 -4.82 -17.36
N SER A 260 -17.30 -3.83 -17.97
CA SER A 260 -18.71 -3.93 -18.35
C SER A 260 -19.00 -5.12 -19.29
N ARG A 261 -18.10 -5.41 -20.24
CA ARG A 261 -18.24 -6.56 -21.14
C ARG A 261 -18.02 -7.91 -20.44
N MET A 262 -17.11 -7.96 -19.45
CA MET A 262 -16.72 -9.22 -18.79
C MET A 262 -17.58 -9.55 -17.57
N LEU A 263 -17.96 -8.56 -16.78
CA LEU A 263 -18.63 -8.72 -15.50
C LEU A 263 -20.07 -8.18 -15.48
N GLY A 264 -20.49 -7.52 -16.56
CA GLY A 264 -21.79 -6.84 -16.64
C GLY A 264 -21.72 -5.39 -16.14
N GLU A 265 -22.86 -4.67 -16.21
CA GLU A 265 -22.96 -3.31 -15.67
C GLU A 265 -22.98 -3.38 -14.14
N GLY A 266 -21.80 -3.20 -13.53
CA GLY A 266 -21.65 -3.01 -12.10
C GLY A 266 -21.91 -1.55 -11.71
N GLN A 267 -22.02 -1.28 -10.41
CA GLN A 267 -22.11 0.11 -9.94
C GLN A 267 -20.85 0.89 -10.34
N PRO A 268 -21.00 2.07 -10.97
CA PRO A 268 -19.83 2.87 -11.35
C PRO A 268 -19.01 3.23 -10.12
N TYR A 269 -17.70 3.08 -10.20
CA TYR A 269 -16.77 3.61 -9.21
C TYR A 269 -16.86 5.13 -9.22
N SER A 270 -17.72 5.70 -8.39
CA SER A 270 -17.71 7.14 -8.19
C SER A 270 -16.46 7.47 -7.37
N SER A 271 -15.41 7.96 -8.05
CA SER A 271 -14.51 8.92 -7.42
C SER A 271 -15.42 10.00 -6.85
N GLY A 272 -15.36 10.21 -5.52
CA GLY A 272 -16.24 11.16 -4.83
C GLY A 272 -16.00 12.61 -5.27
N SER A 273 -16.61 12.97 -6.38
CA SER A 273 -16.75 14.34 -6.85
C SER A 273 -18.25 14.61 -6.99
N LYS A 274 -18.86 15.01 -5.88
CA LYS A 274 -19.97 15.95 -5.79
C LYS A 274 -19.70 16.94 -4.70
#